data_1dc5e0b3d0ae30d06b7fd5c88082e404
#
_entry.id   1dc5e0b3d0ae30d06b7fd5c88082e404
#
_cell.length_a   1.000
_cell.length_b   1.000
_cell.length_c   1.000
_cell.angle_alpha   90.00
_cell.angle_beta   90.00
_cell.angle_gamma   90.00
#
_symmetry.space_group_name_H-M   'P 1'
#
loop_
_entity.id
_entity.type
_entity.pdbx_description
1 polymer ?
#
loop_
_entity_poly.entity_id
_entity_poly.type
_entity_poly.pdbx_seq_one_letter_code
_entity_poly.pdbx_strand_id
1 'polypeptide(L)'
;ENPISKNQHAFRKGYSCDTALSDLVDDIESNILRNKMALSVFLDIAAAFDCVSYESAIKAMNDFKVSKKIVKWYKSFLDNRTAFTNQNGIESYIKVNCGTAQGGVLSSLIWNMVFESFIKLFENSAIHTRCFADDACLTITGIDCNTMIDQMQESITKAVQWGTTYGLNFVPQKTNAIFFHRKKKLEEQKKLKINNVQIEYQNQVKYLGVYLDSKLTWKFHVTQKIAKAKQLIMKIKGAIGTLWGPSPKILRWAYNGIVLPSLTFGSAIWSRVCKDGSVQNKLSKLNRLIALCMMPLRRGTPSAALQVILDLPPVDLIIKQKALCSMLRILTHDRSKWDGHGEKGKGHLKYGQIELQKIGINNKTFDDTNILSIHKNYVTNLSSFKSGVPDAISDIQCYTDGSKLEGKTGYGLGIFKGDTVIADDNGCISENTSVFQSEILAIHKACELLYGCNAKNVTIFSDSQAAIAA
;
A
#
# COMPACT_ATOMS: atom_id res chain seq x y z
N GLU A 1 -14.16 11.41 -12.79
CA GLU A 1 -13.74 11.85 -11.43
C GLU A 1 -14.03 10.75 -10.42
N ASN A 2 -13.12 10.51 -9.48
CA ASN A 2 -13.31 9.52 -8.42
C ASN A 2 -14.11 10.18 -7.29
N PRO A 3 -15.36 9.79 -7.03
CA PRO A 3 -16.23 10.45 -6.07
C PRO A 3 -15.87 10.17 -4.60
N ILE A 4 -14.92 9.27 -4.35
CA ILE A 4 -14.44 8.96 -2.99
C ILE A 4 -13.35 9.94 -2.59
N SER A 5 -13.45 10.50 -1.40
CA SER A 5 -12.51 11.48 -0.83
C SER A 5 -11.05 10.98 -0.86
N LYS A 6 -10.11 11.90 -1.06
CA LYS A 6 -8.67 11.61 -0.99
C LYS A 6 -8.23 11.12 0.40
N ASN A 7 -9.04 11.36 1.42
CA ASN A 7 -8.78 10.97 2.80
C ASN A 7 -9.06 9.47 3.07
N GLN A 8 -9.72 8.72 2.14
CA GLN A 8 -9.82 7.27 2.20
C GLN A 8 -8.71 6.62 1.38
N HIS A 9 -7.84 5.89 2.05
CA HIS A 9 -6.66 5.26 1.43
C HIS A 9 -6.84 3.76 1.14
N ALA A 10 -7.90 3.13 1.64
CA ALA A 10 -8.13 1.71 1.38
C ALA A 10 -8.95 1.46 0.11
N PHE A 11 -8.70 0.33 -0.54
CA PHE A 11 -9.46 -0.18 -1.69
C PHE A 11 -9.53 0.78 -2.89
N ARG A 12 -8.45 1.53 -3.12
CA ARG A 12 -8.35 2.52 -4.21
C ARG A 12 -7.04 2.36 -4.98
N LYS A 13 -7.10 2.52 -6.29
CA LYS A 13 -5.92 2.50 -7.15
C LYS A 13 -4.96 3.64 -6.77
N GLY A 14 -3.68 3.32 -6.60
CA GLY A 14 -2.63 4.27 -6.24
C GLY A 14 -2.52 4.56 -4.73
N TYR A 15 -3.48 4.13 -3.90
CA TYR A 15 -3.47 4.30 -2.46
C TYR A 15 -3.06 3.02 -1.73
N SER A 16 -2.51 3.14 -0.53
CA SER A 16 -2.03 2.02 0.29
C SER A 16 -1.87 2.43 1.75
N CYS A 17 -1.52 1.48 2.63
CA CYS A 17 -1.11 1.81 4.01
C CYS A 17 0.06 2.80 4.04
N ASP A 18 1.02 2.69 3.09
CA ASP A 18 2.16 3.61 3.00
C ASP A 18 1.71 5.05 2.69
N THR A 19 0.69 5.24 1.83
CA THR A 19 0.16 6.58 1.53
C THR A 19 -0.58 7.17 2.73
N ALA A 20 -1.38 6.37 3.45
CA ALA A 20 -2.08 6.82 4.67
C ALA A 20 -1.11 7.23 5.77
N LEU A 21 -0.11 6.38 6.04
CA LEU A 21 0.93 6.63 7.04
C LEU A 21 1.79 7.82 6.66
N SER A 22 2.19 7.94 5.40
CA SER A 22 3.00 9.05 4.92
C SER A 22 2.27 10.38 5.04
N ASP A 23 0.99 10.43 4.70
CA ASP A 23 0.18 11.64 4.79
C ASP A 23 0.00 12.10 6.25
N LEU A 24 -0.27 11.15 7.16
CA LEU A 24 -0.37 11.43 8.60
C LEU A 24 0.96 11.95 9.16
N VAL A 25 2.06 11.25 8.88
CA VAL A 25 3.38 11.59 9.43
C VAL A 25 3.88 12.90 8.88
N ASP A 26 3.64 13.18 7.59
CA ASP A 26 4.03 14.44 6.96
C ASP A 26 3.34 15.65 7.59
N ASP A 27 2.03 15.56 7.81
CA ASP A 27 1.26 16.60 8.49
C ASP A 27 1.78 16.84 9.92
N ILE A 28 2.01 15.76 10.70
CA ILE A 28 2.55 15.88 12.05
C ILE A 28 3.97 16.48 12.03
N GLU A 29 4.86 16.00 11.19
CA GLU A 29 6.24 16.51 11.08
C GLU A 29 6.27 17.98 10.67
N SER A 30 5.44 18.37 9.70
CA SER A 30 5.34 19.75 9.22
C SER A 30 4.87 20.71 10.32
N ASN A 31 3.88 20.29 11.12
CA ASN A 31 3.36 21.11 12.23
C ASN A 31 4.36 21.18 13.41
N ILE A 32 5.00 20.08 13.74
CA ILE A 32 6.07 20.06 14.77
C ILE A 32 7.25 20.96 14.36
N LEU A 33 7.59 21.05 13.08
CA LEU A 33 8.63 21.94 12.56
C LEU A 33 8.26 23.41 12.72
N ARG A 34 6.97 23.73 12.69
CA ARG A 34 6.40 25.07 12.94
C ARG A 34 6.16 25.36 14.43
N ASN A 35 6.70 24.54 15.33
CA ASN A 35 6.51 24.62 16.79
C ASN A 35 5.05 24.45 17.24
N LYS A 36 4.21 23.83 16.43
CA LYS A 36 2.86 23.41 16.80
C LYS A 36 2.89 22.00 17.39
N MET A 37 1.82 21.64 18.07
CA MET A 37 1.54 20.26 18.50
C MET A 37 0.49 19.66 17.59
N ALA A 38 0.43 18.33 17.56
CA ALA A 38 -0.66 17.60 16.92
C ALA A 38 -1.28 16.63 17.93
N LEU A 39 -2.61 16.59 18.00
CA LEU A 39 -3.37 15.60 18.74
C LEU A 39 -4.02 14.68 17.72
N SER A 40 -3.69 13.40 17.75
CA SER A 40 -4.33 12.38 16.90
C SER A 40 -5.10 11.38 17.73
N VAL A 41 -6.30 11.05 17.27
CA VAL A 41 -7.18 10.04 17.84
C VAL A 41 -7.44 8.98 16.78
N PHE A 42 -7.13 7.73 17.12
CA PHE A 42 -7.32 6.55 16.29
C PHE A 42 -8.57 5.84 16.75
N LEU A 43 -9.64 5.94 15.97
CA LEU A 43 -10.94 5.37 16.27
C LEU A 43 -11.04 3.96 15.73
N ASP A 44 -11.55 3.03 16.54
CA ASP A 44 -11.81 1.64 16.16
C ASP A 44 -13.32 1.39 16.14
N ILE A 45 -13.82 0.86 15.03
CA ILE A 45 -15.23 0.51 14.85
C ILE A 45 -15.40 -1.00 15.07
N ALA A 46 -16.34 -1.36 15.94
CA ALA A 46 -16.64 -2.77 16.21
C ALA A 46 -17.25 -3.44 14.98
N ALA A 47 -16.63 -4.53 14.50
CA ALA A 47 -17.16 -5.39 13.45
C ALA A 47 -17.75 -4.60 12.26
N ALA A 48 -17.01 -3.58 11.79
CA ALA A 48 -17.48 -2.58 10.83
C ALA A 48 -18.19 -3.19 9.61
N PHE A 49 -17.56 -4.17 8.95
CA PHE A 49 -18.13 -4.84 7.77
C PHE A 49 -19.35 -5.71 8.09
N ASP A 50 -19.47 -6.19 9.33
CA ASP A 50 -20.53 -7.11 9.74
C ASP A 50 -21.75 -6.38 10.29
N CYS A 51 -21.59 -5.08 10.69
CA CYS A 51 -22.64 -4.30 11.35
C CYS A 51 -23.34 -3.30 10.43
N VAL A 52 -22.79 -2.97 9.26
CA VAL A 52 -23.44 -2.00 8.33
C VAL A 52 -24.84 -2.44 8.01
N SER A 53 -25.83 -1.56 8.25
CA SER A 53 -27.21 -1.84 7.89
C SER A 53 -27.40 -1.89 6.38
N TYR A 54 -28.28 -2.77 5.90
CA TYR A 54 -28.62 -2.86 4.47
C TYR A 54 -29.16 -1.54 3.91
N GLU A 55 -29.93 -0.83 4.74
CA GLU A 55 -30.49 0.48 4.39
C GLU A 55 -29.39 1.52 4.18
N SER A 56 -28.38 1.56 5.10
CA SER A 56 -27.23 2.45 4.98
C SER A 56 -26.42 2.19 3.71
N ALA A 57 -26.20 0.91 3.38
CA ALA A 57 -25.49 0.52 2.17
C ALA A 57 -26.25 0.97 0.90
N ILE A 58 -27.57 0.73 0.86
CA ILE A 58 -28.42 1.12 -0.26
C ILE A 58 -28.52 2.65 -0.39
N LYS A 59 -28.63 3.36 0.73
CA LYS A 59 -28.64 4.83 0.75
C LYS A 59 -27.34 5.36 0.17
N ALA A 60 -26.18 4.86 0.62
CA ALA A 60 -24.88 5.27 0.10
C ALA A 60 -24.76 5.01 -1.41
N MET A 61 -25.20 3.84 -1.91
CA MET A 61 -25.22 3.57 -3.36
C MET A 61 -26.07 4.57 -4.15
N ASN A 62 -27.23 4.99 -3.62
CA ASN A 62 -28.09 5.99 -4.25
C ASN A 62 -27.43 7.38 -4.22
N ASP A 63 -26.81 7.79 -3.11
CA ASP A 63 -26.11 9.06 -2.97
C ASP A 63 -24.94 9.17 -3.97
N PHE A 64 -24.28 8.04 -4.25
CA PHE A 64 -23.25 7.92 -5.29
C PHE A 64 -23.81 7.74 -6.70
N LYS A 65 -25.12 7.85 -6.89
CA LYS A 65 -25.80 7.71 -8.19
C LYS A 65 -25.49 6.39 -8.90
N VAL A 66 -25.32 5.30 -8.15
CA VAL A 66 -25.15 3.98 -8.71
C VAL A 66 -26.41 3.59 -9.50
N SER A 67 -26.22 2.93 -10.65
CA SER A 67 -27.34 2.52 -11.52
C SER A 67 -28.41 1.77 -10.73
N LYS A 68 -29.67 2.15 -10.94
CA LYS A 68 -30.86 1.51 -10.30
C LYS A 68 -30.89 -0.02 -10.51
N LYS A 69 -30.38 -0.51 -11.64
CA LYS A 69 -30.28 -1.95 -11.92
C LYS A 69 -29.31 -2.64 -10.93
N ILE A 70 -28.15 -2.02 -10.67
CA ILE A 70 -27.14 -2.54 -9.72
C ILE A 70 -27.69 -2.48 -8.29
N VAL A 71 -28.33 -1.37 -7.90
CA VAL A 71 -28.96 -1.24 -6.58
C VAL A 71 -30.03 -2.29 -6.36
N LYS A 72 -30.91 -2.54 -7.38
CA LYS A 72 -31.95 -3.59 -7.32
C LYS A 72 -31.33 -4.99 -7.19
N TRP A 73 -30.28 -5.26 -7.97
CA TRP A 73 -29.55 -6.51 -7.88
C TRP A 73 -28.92 -6.70 -6.50
N TYR A 74 -28.28 -5.65 -5.95
CA TYR A 74 -27.68 -5.72 -4.63
C TYR A 74 -28.69 -5.93 -3.52
N LYS A 75 -29.87 -5.31 -3.60
CA LYS A 75 -31.01 -5.60 -2.69
C LYS A 75 -31.39 -7.09 -2.74
N SER A 76 -31.57 -7.64 -3.92
CA SER A 76 -31.88 -9.06 -4.10
C SER A 76 -30.78 -9.98 -3.56
N PHE A 77 -29.50 -9.57 -3.68
CA PHE A 77 -28.38 -10.30 -3.11
C PHE A 77 -28.38 -10.28 -1.57
N LEU A 78 -28.87 -9.21 -0.95
CA LEU A 78 -28.97 -9.08 0.50
C LEU A 78 -30.20 -9.81 1.07
N ASP A 79 -31.24 -9.99 0.27
CA ASP A 79 -32.46 -10.68 0.70
C ASP A 79 -32.19 -12.14 1.03
N ASN A 80 -32.77 -12.58 2.17
CA ASN A 80 -32.71 -13.97 2.66
C ASN A 80 -31.28 -14.53 2.83
N ARG A 81 -30.29 -13.67 3.11
CA ARG A 81 -28.95 -14.15 3.46
C ARG A 81 -28.98 -14.99 4.72
N THR A 82 -28.38 -16.16 4.64
CA THR A 82 -28.17 -17.05 5.77
C THR A 82 -26.70 -17.40 5.92
N ALA A 83 -26.23 -17.45 7.14
CA ALA A 83 -24.94 -18.03 7.48
C ALA A 83 -25.19 -19.44 8.02
N PHE A 84 -24.36 -20.39 7.62
CA PHE A 84 -24.46 -21.75 8.15
C PHE A 84 -23.11 -22.21 8.68
N THR A 85 -23.13 -23.05 9.68
CA THR A 85 -21.96 -23.76 10.17
C THR A 85 -22.29 -25.25 10.27
N ASN A 86 -21.30 -26.08 9.94
CA ASN A 86 -21.39 -27.51 10.13
C ASN A 86 -20.26 -27.93 11.09
N GLN A 87 -20.63 -28.43 12.26
CA GLN A 87 -19.68 -28.94 13.22
C GLN A 87 -20.05 -30.38 13.61
N ASN A 88 -19.21 -31.33 13.26
CA ASN A 88 -19.42 -32.77 13.52
C ASN A 88 -20.76 -33.31 12.96
N GLY A 89 -21.18 -32.83 11.80
CA GLY A 89 -22.43 -33.25 11.16
C GLY A 89 -23.70 -32.52 11.65
N ILE A 90 -23.56 -31.60 12.61
CA ILE A 90 -24.67 -30.75 13.09
C ILE A 90 -24.63 -29.46 12.28
N GLU A 91 -25.66 -29.21 11.50
CA GLU A 91 -25.85 -27.97 10.75
C GLU A 91 -26.68 -26.97 11.55
N SER A 92 -26.20 -25.74 11.62
CA SER A 92 -26.91 -24.61 12.21
C SER A 92 -26.99 -23.47 11.24
N TYR A 93 -28.17 -22.86 11.09
CA TYR A 93 -28.45 -21.76 10.17
C TYR A 93 -28.87 -20.53 10.95
N ILE A 94 -28.33 -19.36 10.57
CA ILE A 94 -28.69 -18.07 11.15
C ILE A 94 -29.04 -17.09 10.01
N LYS A 95 -30.13 -16.35 10.16
CA LYS A 95 -30.48 -15.29 9.22
C LYS A 95 -29.59 -14.08 9.45
N VAL A 96 -28.99 -13.57 8.37
CA VAL A 96 -28.10 -12.39 8.40
C VAL A 96 -28.89 -11.18 7.94
N ASN A 97 -29.07 -10.20 8.84
CA ASN A 97 -29.90 -9.01 8.60
C ASN A 97 -29.08 -7.71 8.42
N CYS A 98 -27.75 -7.77 8.53
CA CYS A 98 -26.85 -6.64 8.35
C CYS A 98 -25.50 -7.11 7.80
N GLY A 99 -24.61 -6.18 7.55
CA GLY A 99 -23.25 -6.40 7.09
C GLY A 99 -23.11 -6.64 5.60
N THR A 100 -21.90 -6.39 5.11
CA THR A 100 -21.47 -6.72 3.76
C THR A 100 -20.80 -8.09 3.75
N ALA A 101 -20.90 -8.83 2.64
CA ALA A 101 -20.25 -10.14 2.54
C ALA A 101 -18.71 -9.98 2.56
N GLN A 102 -18.03 -10.45 3.61
CA GLN A 102 -16.57 -10.44 3.69
C GLN A 102 -15.99 -11.25 2.53
N GLY A 103 -15.02 -10.66 1.79
CA GLY A 103 -14.46 -11.25 0.58
C GLY A 103 -15.27 -10.99 -0.70
N GLY A 104 -16.43 -10.35 -0.62
CA GLY A 104 -17.20 -9.93 -1.79
C GLY A 104 -16.51 -8.78 -2.54
N VAL A 105 -16.48 -8.86 -3.87
CA VAL A 105 -15.81 -7.85 -4.73
C VAL A 105 -16.37 -6.44 -4.51
N LEU A 106 -17.69 -6.30 -4.29
CA LEU A 106 -18.33 -5.01 -4.08
C LEU A 106 -18.29 -4.54 -2.61
N SER A 107 -18.02 -5.41 -1.66
CA SER A 107 -18.13 -5.10 -0.23
C SER A 107 -17.22 -3.95 0.20
N SER A 108 -15.98 -3.94 -0.28
CA SER A 108 -15.01 -2.87 -0.02
C SER A 108 -15.42 -1.53 -0.65
N LEU A 109 -15.98 -1.57 -1.85
CA LEU A 109 -16.47 -0.38 -2.54
C LEU A 109 -17.68 0.22 -1.82
N ILE A 110 -18.65 -0.63 -1.43
CA ILE A 110 -19.85 -0.22 -0.70
C ILE A 110 -19.47 0.34 0.67
N TRP A 111 -18.53 -0.30 1.37
CA TRP A 111 -17.96 0.25 2.60
C TRP A 111 -17.41 1.66 2.39
N ASN A 112 -16.59 1.87 1.37
CA ASN A 112 -16.05 3.19 1.07
C ASN A 112 -17.16 4.23 0.77
N MET A 113 -18.24 3.83 0.10
CA MET A 113 -19.39 4.70 -0.17
C MET A 113 -20.10 5.09 1.13
N VAL A 114 -20.32 4.15 2.06
CA VAL A 114 -20.91 4.42 3.38
C VAL A 114 -20.00 5.33 4.19
N PHE A 115 -18.70 5.00 4.24
CA PHE A 115 -17.73 5.71 5.06
C PHE A 115 -17.39 7.11 4.54
N GLU A 116 -17.67 7.40 3.28
CA GLU A 116 -17.55 8.76 2.71
C GLU A 116 -18.39 9.78 3.48
N SER A 117 -19.58 9.40 3.97
CA SER A 117 -20.42 10.27 4.80
C SER A 117 -19.78 10.62 6.13
N PHE A 118 -18.96 9.73 6.71
CA PHE A 118 -18.15 10.00 7.90
C PHE A 118 -17.03 11.02 7.59
N ILE A 119 -16.32 10.85 6.49
CA ILE A 119 -15.23 11.75 6.10
C ILE A 119 -15.77 13.17 5.88
N LYS A 120 -16.93 13.30 5.24
CA LYS A 120 -17.60 14.58 4.98
C LYS A 120 -18.00 15.35 6.23
N LEU A 121 -18.19 14.71 7.38
CA LEU A 121 -18.45 15.41 8.65
C LEU A 121 -17.37 16.41 9.02
N PHE A 122 -16.14 16.19 8.54
CA PHE A 122 -14.97 16.96 8.96
C PHE A 122 -14.36 17.82 7.84
N GLU A 123 -14.91 17.82 6.62
CA GLU A 123 -14.35 18.54 5.47
C GLU A 123 -14.15 20.04 5.71
N ASN A 124 -15.05 20.68 6.48
CA ASN A 124 -15.01 22.11 6.79
C ASN A 124 -14.62 22.39 8.24
N SER A 125 -13.86 21.49 8.87
CA SER A 125 -13.41 21.63 10.25
C SER A 125 -11.88 21.75 10.34
N ALA A 126 -11.38 22.08 11.54
CA ALA A 126 -9.95 22.05 11.83
C ALA A 126 -9.38 20.62 11.96
N ILE A 127 -10.22 19.61 11.78
CA ILE A 127 -9.85 18.19 11.89
C ILE A 127 -9.42 17.66 10.54
N HIS A 128 -8.22 17.15 10.49
CA HIS A 128 -7.72 16.38 9.35
C HIS A 128 -8.07 14.91 9.54
N THR A 129 -8.96 14.40 8.69
CA THR A 129 -9.40 13.01 8.74
C THR A 129 -8.58 12.16 7.77
N ARG A 130 -8.11 11.00 8.22
CA ARG A 130 -7.41 10.01 7.40
C ARG A 130 -7.95 8.63 7.72
N CYS A 131 -8.35 7.91 6.68
CA CYS A 131 -9.01 6.62 6.84
C CYS A 131 -8.33 5.54 6.02
N PHE A 132 -8.28 4.36 6.58
CA PHE A 132 -7.88 3.15 5.86
C PHE A 132 -8.88 2.04 6.18
N ALA A 133 -9.82 1.81 5.27
CA ALA A 133 -11.02 0.98 5.51
C ALA A 133 -11.85 1.53 6.69
N ASP A 134 -11.91 0.77 7.77
CA ASP A 134 -12.59 1.11 9.02
C ASP A 134 -11.70 1.82 10.05
N ASP A 135 -10.38 1.77 9.86
CA ASP A 135 -9.44 2.52 10.70
C ASP A 135 -9.52 4.02 10.38
N ALA A 136 -10.06 4.81 11.29
CA ALA A 136 -10.15 6.27 11.17
C ALA A 136 -9.17 6.98 12.11
N CYS A 137 -8.41 7.92 11.56
CA CYS A 137 -7.54 8.82 12.32
C CYS A 137 -8.04 10.26 12.18
N LEU A 138 -8.38 10.87 13.30
CA LEU A 138 -8.71 12.29 13.40
C LEU A 138 -7.49 13.02 13.97
N THR A 139 -7.01 14.05 13.28
CA THR A 139 -5.84 14.83 13.73
C THR A 139 -6.20 16.31 13.77
N ILE A 140 -5.87 16.97 14.87
CA ILE A 140 -5.92 18.42 14.99
C ILE A 140 -4.53 18.95 15.35
N THR A 141 -4.21 20.12 14.83
CA THR A 141 -2.91 20.78 15.07
C THR A 141 -3.11 22.16 15.65
N GLY A 142 -2.29 22.54 16.63
CA GLY A 142 -2.41 23.83 17.31
C GLY A 142 -1.27 24.11 18.26
N ILE A 143 -1.37 25.23 18.96
CA ILE A 143 -0.41 25.67 19.98
C ILE A 143 -0.98 25.43 21.39
N ASP A 144 -2.28 25.63 21.55
CA ASP A 144 -3.00 25.45 22.80
C ASP A 144 -3.65 24.07 22.93
N CYS A 145 -3.25 23.34 23.98
CA CYS A 145 -3.74 21.99 24.22
C CYS A 145 -5.23 21.94 24.53
N ASN A 146 -5.75 22.90 25.33
CA ASN A 146 -7.14 22.88 25.78
C ASN A 146 -8.10 23.06 24.63
N THR A 147 -7.85 24.06 23.78
CA THR A 147 -8.63 24.31 22.57
C THR A 147 -8.62 23.08 21.63
N MET A 148 -7.47 22.44 21.47
CA MET A 148 -7.36 21.23 20.65
C MET A 148 -8.18 20.08 21.24
N ILE A 149 -8.17 19.89 22.57
CA ILE A 149 -8.92 18.83 23.24
C ILE A 149 -10.43 19.08 23.11
N ASP A 150 -10.89 20.33 23.32
CA ASP A 150 -12.31 20.64 23.24
C ASP A 150 -12.86 20.46 21.81
N GLN A 151 -12.13 20.89 20.79
CA GLN A 151 -12.49 20.65 19.39
C GLN A 151 -12.43 19.16 19.00
N MET A 152 -11.46 18.42 19.51
CA MET A 152 -11.37 16.98 19.28
C MET A 152 -12.52 16.25 19.96
N GLN A 153 -12.92 16.66 21.19
CA GLN A 153 -14.06 16.07 21.90
C GLN A 153 -15.38 16.31 21.14
N GLU A 154 -15.59 17.50 20.60
CA GLU A 154 -16.75 17.79 19.75
C GLU A 154 -16.77 16.86 18.52
N SER A 155 -15.61 16.68 17.90
CA SER A 155 -15.46 15.82 16.72
C SER A 155 -15.71 14.35 17.03
N ILE A 156 -15.24 13.85 18.15
CA ILE A 156 -15.55 12.49 18.66
C ILE A 156 -17.06 12.35 18.88
N THR A 157 -17.71 13.35 19.45
CA THR A 157 -19.16 13.31 19.67
C THR A 157 -19.93 13.22 18.34
N LYS A 158 -19.54 13.99 17.33
CA LYS A 158 -20.09 13.89 15.96
C LYS A 158 -19.85 12.52 15.33
N ALA A 159 -18.64 11.96 15.52
CA ALA A 159 -18.30 10.63 15.04
C ALA A 159 -19.21 9.54 15.67
N VAL A 160 -19.43 9.60 17.00
CA VAL A 160 -20.30 8.67 17.72
C VAL A 160 -21.74 8.78 17.25
N GLN A 161 -22.27 10.00 17.08
CA GLN A 161 -23.62 10.23 16.57
C GLN A 161 -23.79 9.65 15.15
N TRP A 162 -22.79 9.87 14.29
CA TRP A 162 -22.77 9.27 12.95
C TRP A 162 -22.81 7.73 13.06
N GLY A 163 -21.97 7.15 13.92
CA GLY A 163 -21.95 5.69 14.14
C GLY A 163 -23.33 5.16 14.53
N THR A 164 -24.00 5.80 15.48
CA THR A 164 -25.35 5.44 15.91
C THR A 164 -26.34 5.45 14.74
N THR A 165 -26.27 6.46 13.87
CA THR A 165 -27.14 6.58 12.70
C THR A 165 -26.96 5.44 11.68
N TYR A 166 -25.73 4.95 11.55
CA TYR A 166 -25.37 3.89 10.60
C TYR A 166 -25.33 2.47 11.21
N GLY A 167 -25.69 2.34 12.51
CA GLY A 167 -25.64 1.07 13.24
C GLY A 167 -24.23 0.62 13.61
N LEU A 168 -23.28 1.55 13.66
CA LEU A 168 -21.87 1.31 13.90
C LEU A 168 -21.46 1.82 15.29
N ASN A 169 -20.70 1.04 16.02
CA ASN A 169 -20.26 1.38 17.38
C ASN A 169 -18.74 1.59 17.42
N PHE A 170 -18.31 2.74 17.94
CA PHE A 170 -16.92 3.00 18.26
C PHE A 170 -16.56 2.36 19.60
N VAL A 171 -15.41 1.69 19.65
CA VAL A 171 -14.94 0.93 20.83
C VAL A 171 -13.97 1.79 21.65
N PRO A 172 -14.38 2.34 22.83
CA PRO A 172 -13.50 3.21 23.61
C PRO A 172 -12.20 2.53 24.04
N GLN A 173 -12.24 1.23 24.38
CA GLN A 173 -11.09 0.45 24.89
C GLN A 173 -10.01 0.23 23.81
N LYS A 174 -10.40 0.27 22.53
CA LYS A 174 -9.49 0.12 21.40
C LYS A 174 -9.09 1.46 20.77
N THR A 175 -9.86 2.52 21.08
CA THR A 175 -9.55 3.87 20.64
C THR A 175 -8.33 4.40 21.39
N ASN A 176 -7.37 4.95 20.65
CA ASN A 176 -6.13 5.47 21.22
C ASN A 176 -5.97 6.95 20.87
N ALA A 177 -5.41 7.73 21.81
CA ALA A 177 -5.09 9.13 21.61
C ALA A 177 -3.62 9.40 21.91
N ILE A 178 -2.98 10.27 21.12
CA ILE A 178 -1.59 10.63 21.31
C ILE A 178 -1.35 12.11 20.96
N PHE A 179 -0.56 12.78 21.79
CA PHE A 179 0.00 14.09 21.48
C PHE A 179 1.39 13.96 20.86
N PHE A 180 1.60 14.60 19.72
CA PHE A 180 2.91 14.75 19.09
C PHE A 180 3.45 16.14 19.39
N HIS A 181 4.66 16.22 20.00
CA HIS A 181 5.21 17.48 20.47
C HIS A 181 6.73 17.40 20.68
N ARG A 182 7.40 18.58 20.74
CA ARG A 182 8.83 18.68 21.09
C ARG A 182 9.09 18.94 22.57
N LYS A 183 8.07 19.31 23.35
CA LYS A 183 8.23 19.61 24.78
C LYS A 183 8.76 18.41 25.53
N LYS A 184 9.53 18.65 26.61
CA LYS A 184 10.03 17.55 27.48
C LYS A 184 8.89 16.84 28.18
N LYS A 185 7.91 17.59 28.67
CA LYS A 185 6.71 17.10 29.36
C LYS A 185 5.53 17.98 28.98
N LEU A 186 4.36 17.40 28.78
CA LEU A 186 3.09 18.11 28.75
C LEU A 186 2.53 18.19 30.16
N GLU A 187 1.83 19.27 30.47
CA GLU A 187 1.03 19.38 31.69
C GLU A 187 -0.10 18.34 31.67
N GLU A 188 -0.70 18.09 32.80
CA GLU A 188 -1.84 17.17 32.89
C GLU A 188 -3.00 17.70 32.03
N GLN A 189 -3.52 16.87 31.14
CA GLN A 189 -4.51 17.23 30.14
C GLN A 189 -5.88 16.68 30.51
N LYS A 190 -6.92 17.46 30.21
CA LYS A 190 -8.30 16.98 30.24
C LYS A 190 -8.45 15.76 29.33
N LYS A 191 -9.06 14.69 29.84
CA LYS A 191 -9.21 13.43 29.07
C LYS A 191 -10.37 13.50 28.09
N LEU A 192 -10.17 12.95 26.91
CA LEU A 192 -11.21 12.72 25.92
C LEU A 192 -12.13 11.58 26.40
N LYS A 193 -13.38 11.58 25.92
CA LYS A 193 -14.39 10.57 26.29
C LYS A 193 -15.15 10.07 25.06
N ILE A 194 -15.46 8.79 25.05
CA ILE A 194 -16.43 8.16 24.15
C ILE A 194 -17.47 7.47 25.04
N ASN A 195 -18.75 7.79 24.88
CA ASN A 195 -19.84 7.22 25.67
C ASN A 195 -19.54 7.22 27.18
N ASN A 196 -19.06 8.34 27.71
CA ASN A 196 -18.61 8.54 29.10
C ASN A 196 -17.38 7.74 29.55
N VAL A 197 -16.80 6.90 28.70
CA VAL A 197 -15.55 6.19 28.97
C VAL A 197 -14.37 7.07 28.59
N GLN A 198 -13.43 7.26 29.52
CA GLN A 198 -12.23 8.08 29.30
C GLN A 198 -11.24 7.39 28.39
N ILE A 199 -10.62 8.16 27.47
CA ILE A 199 -9.54 7.71 26.60
C ILE A 199 -8.23 8.22 27.18
N GLU A 200 -7.30 7.30 27.44
CA GLU A 200 -5.98 7.64 27.96
C GLU A 200 -5.05 8.11 26.82
N TYR A 201 -4.28 9.18 27.08
CA TYR A 201 -3.24 9.59 26.15
C TYR A 201 -2.04 8.66 26.27
N GLN A 202 -1.69 8.07 25.13
CA GLN A 202 -0.59 7.12 25.02
C GLN A 202 0.70 7.83 24.61
N ASN A 203 1.85 7.35 25.11
CA ASN A 203 3.16 7.79 24.62
C ASN A 203 3.54 7.13 23.27
N GLN A 204 2.88 6.03 22.94
CA GLN A 204 3.10 5.22 21.76
C GLN A 204 1.80 4.58 21.32
N VAL A 205 1.47 4.68 20.04
CA VAL A 205 0.26 4.08 19.45
C VAL A 205 0.65 3.26 18.23
N LYS A 206 0.02 2.10 18.10
CA LYS A 206 0.15 1.27 16.88
C LYS A 206 -0.96 1.62 15.92
N TYR A 207 -0.61 2.14 14.75
CA TYR A 207 -1.53 2.46 13.67
C TYR A 207 -1.06 1.83 12.37
N LEU A 208 -1.95 1.14 11.64
CA LEU A 208 -1.66 0.41 10.40
C LEU A 208 -0.35 -0.41 10.47
N GLY A 209 -0.13 -1.10 11.58
CA GLY A 209 1.05 -1.96 11.78
C GLY A 209 2.36 -1.23 12.11
N VAL A 210 2.33 0.09 12.28
CA VAL A 210 3.48 0.93 12.65
C VAL A 210 3.27 1.54 14.04
N TYR A 211 4.32 1.57 14.86
CA TYR A 211 4.31 2.22 16.18
C TYR A 211 4.75 3.68 16.02
N LEU A 212 3.85 4.59 16.33
CA LEU A 212 4.08 6.03 16.37
C LEU A 212 4.39 6.42 17.83
N ASP A 213 5.51 7.05 18.08
CA ASP A 213 5.84 7.64 19.39
C ASP A 213 5.63 9.16 19.37
N SER A 214 5.37 9.77 20.51
CA SER A 214 5.03 11.20 20.65
C SER A 214 6.07 12.18 20.05
N LYS A 215 7.28 11.72 19.77
CA LYS A 215 8.37 12.52 19.16
C LYS A 215 8.77 12.03 17.78
N LEU A 216 8.11 11.00 17.24
CA LEU A 216 8.45 10.34 15.98
C LEU A 216 9.92 9.94 15.89
N THR A 217 10.48 9.39 16.98
CA THR A 217 11.88 8.95 17.03
C THR A 217 12.11 7.63 16.32
N TRP A 218 11.08 6.82 16.16
CA TRP A 218 11.05 5.51 15.49
C TRP A 218 11.87 4.41 16.17
N LYS A 219 12.64 4.75 17.23
CA LYS A 219 13.51 3.77 17.90
C LYS A 219 12.74 2.61 18.50
N PHE A 220 11.58 2.87 19.08
CA PHE A 220 10.71 1.83 19.61
C PHE A 220 10.19 0.94 18.48
N HIS A 221 9.65 1.54 17.41
CA HIS A 221 9.15 0.81 16.25
C HIS A 221 10.18 -0.16 15.68
N VAL A 222 11.38 0.32 15.39
CA VAL A 222 12.47 -0.51 14.85
C VAL A 222 12.87 -1.63 15.81
N THR A 223 12.89 -1.36 17.11
CA THR A 223 13.17 -2.39 18.11
C THR A 223 12.12 -3.50 18.08
N GLN A 224 10.83 -3.16 17.96
CA GLN A 224 9.74 -4.13 17.82
C GLN A 224 9.84 -4.92 16.51
N LYS A 225 10.15 -4.25 15.40
CA LYS A 225 10.37 -4.91 14.10
C LYS A 225 11.53 -5.93 14.14
N ILE A 226 12.64 -5.55 14.75
CA ILE A 226 13.80 -6.44 14.94
C ILE A 226 13.43 -7.63 15.84
N ALA A 227 12.69 -7.40 16.94
CA ALA A 227 12.23 -8.46 17.83
C ALA A 227 11.33 -9.46 17.08
N LYS A 228 10.36 -8.96 16.32
CA LYS A 228 9.48 -9.81 15.48
C LYS A 228 10.27 -10.58 14.42
N ALA A 229 11.22 -9.93 13.74
CA ALA A 229 12.08 -10.60 12.77
C ALA A 229 12.90 -11.73 13.41
N LYS A 230 13.47 -11.51 14.60
CA LYS A 230 14.15 -12.56 15.36
C LYS A 230 13.25 -13.74 15.69
N GLN A 231 12.01 -13.47 16.15
CA GLN A 231 11.04 -14.53 16.44
C GLN A 231 10.72 -15.36 15.19
N LEU A 232 10.52 -14.71 14.03
CA LEU A 232 10.27 -15.41 12.77
C LEU A 232 11.46 -16.26 12.34
N ILE A 233 12.69 -15.73 12.46
CA ILE A 233 13.92 -16.45 12.15
C ILE A 233 14.06 -17.67 13.07
N MET A 234 13.79 -17.53 14.37
CA MET A 234 13.87 -18.64 15.31
C MET A 234 12.81 -19.72 15.04
N LYS A 235 11.61 -19.35 14.59
CA LYS A 235 10.60 -20.30 14.14
C LYS A 235 11.07 -21.08 12.90
N ILE A 236 11.64 -20.40 11.91
CA ILE A 236 12.24 -21.03 10.73
C ILE A 236 13.37 -21.99 11.16
N LYS A 237 14.24 -21.52 12.06
CA LYS A 237 15.34 -22.35 12.60
C LYS A 237 14.83 -23.56 13.36
N GLY A 238 13.74 -23.44 14.14
CA GLY A 238 13.14 -24.55 14.88
C GLY A 238 12.58 -25.67 13.99
N ALA A 239 12.33 -25.38 12.71
CA ALA A 239 11.93 -26.36 11.70
C ALA A 239 13.12 -27.10 11.06
N ILE A 240 14.36 -26.81 11.49
CA ILE A 240 15.60 -27.41 10.99
C ILE A 240 16.11 -28.37 12.03
N GLY A 241 16.19 -29.66 11.70
CA GLY A 241 16.84 -30.68 12.53
C GLY A 241 18.38 -30.60 12.48
N THR A 242 19.04 -31.39 13.31
CA THR A 242 20.51 -31.45 13.35
C THR A 242 21.13 -32.10 12.13
N LEU A 243 20.43 -33.10 11.54
CA LEU A 243 20.88 -33.88 10.38
C LEU A 243 19.99 -33.71 9.16
N TRP A 244 18.91 -32.96 9.26
CA TRP A 244 17.94 -32.70 8.17
C TRP A 244 17.40 -31.27 8.23
N GLY A 245 16.88 -30.79 7.13
CA GLY A 245 16.25 -29.48 7.05
C GLY A 245 16.20 -28.96 5.62
N PRO A 246 15.50 -27.85 5.40
CA PRO A 246 15.45 -27.21 4.11
C PRO A 246 16.83 -26.68 3.70
N SER A 247 17.12 -26.72 2.41
CA SER A 247 18.36 -26.20 1.86
C SER A 247 18.51 -24.69 2.13
N PRO A 248 19.74 -24.13 2.13
CA PRO A 248 19.96 -22.68 2.26
C PRO A 248 19.14 -21.84 1.27
N LYS A 249 18.87 -22.36 0.07
CA LYS A 249 18.02 -21.73 -0.94
C LYS A 249 16.57 -21.58 -0.48
N ILE A 250 16.00 -22.61 0.14
CA ILE A 250 14.63 -22.58 0.69
C ILE A 250 14.57 -21.62 1.89
N LEU A 251 15.59 -21.64 2.76
CA LEU A 251 15.66 -20.72 3.89
C LEU A 251 15.76 -19.27 3.44
N ARG A 252 16.52 -18.99 2.39
CA ARG A 252 16.60 -17.67 1.76
C ARG A 252 15.23 -17.25 1.17
N TRP A 253 14.54 -18.19 0.52
CA TRP A 253 13.19 -17.94 0.01
C TRP A 253 12.22 -17.57 1.15
N ALA A 254 12.22 -18.34 2.24
CA ALA A 254 11.39 -18.05 3.42
C ALA A 254 11.78 -16.71 4.07
N TYR A 255 13.06 -16.39 4.16
CA TYR A 255 13.52 -15.07 4.62
C TYR A 255 12.99 -13.94 3.76
N ASN A 256 13.12 -14.06 2.44
CA ASN A 256 12.66 -13.03 1.49
C ASN A 256 11.13 -12.89 1.49
N GLY A 257 10.39 -14.00 1.63
CA GLY A 257 8.92 -14.00 1.57
C GLY A 257 8.23 -13.65 2.90
N ILE A 258 8.86 -13.91 4.04
CA ILE A 258 8.21 -13.77 5.35
C ILE A 258 8.90 -12.70 6.22
N VAL A 259 10.22 -12.82 6.39
CA VAL A 259 10.95 -11.97 7.35
C VAL A 259 11.14 -10.55 6.80
N LEU A 260 11.63 -10.43 5.57
CA LEU A 260 11.90 -9.13 4.95
C LEU A 260 10.64 -8.26 4.78
N PRO A 261 9.51 -8.75 4.26
CA PRO A 261 8.29 -7.94 4.15
C PRO A 261 7.80 -7.45 5.52
N SER A 262 7.86 -8.32 6.54
CA SER A 262 7.49 -7.93 7.91
C SER A 262 8.42 -6.86 8.49
N LEU A 263 9.72 -6.95 8.22
CA LEU A 263 10.74 -6.02 8.71
C LEU A 263 10.67 -4.67 7.99
N THR A 264 10.49 -4.66 6.66
CA THR A 264 10.55 -3.45 5.83
C THR A 264 9.21 -2.73 5.70
N PHE A 265 8.14 -3.27 6.26
CA PHE A 265 6.80 -2.66 6.20
C PHE A 265 6.80 -1.24 6.76
N GLY A 266 6.23 -0.29 6.00
CA GLY A 266 6.17 1.13 6.37
C GLY A 266 7.52 1.85 6.38
N SER A 267 8.57 1.27 5.78
CA SER A 267 9.93 1.83 5.84
C SER A 267 10.06 3.23 5.25
N ALA A 268 9.16 3.64 4.38
CA ALA A 268 9.13 5.00 3.83
C ALA A 268 9.18 6.08 4.92
N ILE A 269 8.45 5.88 6.02
CA ILE A 269 8.34 6.91 7.07
C ILE A 269 9.45 6.83 8.13
N TRP A 270 9.99 5.65 8.41
CA TRP A 270 10.92 5.45 9.52
C TRP A 270 12.37 5.12 9.13
N SER A 271 12.66 4.82 7.86
CA SER A 271 14.00 4.34 7.43
C SER A 271 15.14 5.29 7.78
N ARG A 272 14.89 6.59 7.93
CA ARG A 272 15.93 7.57 8.31
C ARG A 272 16.61 7.24 9.65
N VAL A 273 15.91 6.57 10.58
CA VAL A 273 16.51 6.18 11.87
C VAL A 273 17.57 5.08 11.72
N CYS A 274 17.61 4.39 10.59
CA CYS A 274 18.67 3.42 10.30
C CYS A 274 20.08 4.05 10.21
N LYS A 275 20.17 5.40 10.13
CA LYS A 275 21.44 6.13 10.25
C LYS A 275 21.97 6.25 11.70
N ASP A 276 21.10 5.99 12.69
CA ASP A 276 21.53 5.98 14.10
C ASP A 276 22.41 4.76 14.37
N GLY A 277 23.62 4.97 14.91
CA GLY A 277 24.60 3.91 15.14
C GLY A 277 24.09 2.79 16.06
N SER A 278 23.23 3.10 17.03
CA SER A 278 22.62 2.10 17.91
C SER A 278 21.65 1.18 17.12
N VAL A 279 20.92 1.74 16.18
CA VAL A 279 20.03 0.99 15.29
C VAL A 279 20.82 0.16 14.29
N GLN A 280 21.87 0.73 13.68
CA GLN A 280 22.78 0.00 12.78
C GLN A 280 23.38 -1.23 13.45
N ASN A 281 23.86 -1.08 14.69
CA ASN A 281 24.39 -2.21 15.47
C ASN A 281 23.35 -3.32 15.70
N LYS A 282 22.09 -2.95 15.95
CA LYS A 282 21.01 -3.93 16.11
C LYS A 282 20.70 -4.64 14.79
N LEU A 283 20.68 -3.91 13.67
CA LEU A 283 20.45 -4.46 12.34
C LEU A 283 21.60 -5.38 11.89
N SER A 284 22.85 -5.00 12.15
CA SER A 284 24.03 -5.84 11.87
C SER A 284 23.98 -7.16 12.65
N LYS A 285 23.60 -7.12 13.94
CA LYS A 285 23.40 -8.34 14.74
C LYS A 285 22.26 -9.22 14.19
N LEU A 286 21.17 -8.59 13.71
CA LEU A 286 20.08 -9.31 13.07
C LEU A 286 20.56 -9.98 11.78
N ASN A 287 21.28 -9.26 10.93
CA ASN A 287 21.81 -9.77 9.67
C ASN A 287 22.73 -10.97 9.87
N ARG A 288 23.62 -10.89 10.88
CA ARG A 288 24.44 -12.02 11.27
C ARG A 288 23.63 -13.22 11.73
N LEU A 289 22.57 -13.01 12.52
CA LEU A 289 21.69 -14.08 12.98
C LEU A 289 21.01 -14.80 11.79
N ILE A 290 20.54 -14.03 10.81
CA ILE A 290 19.94 -14.54 9.57
C ILE A 290 20.93 -15.44 8.83
N ALA A 291 22.15 -14.96 8.61
CA ALA A 291 23.19 -15.69 7.90
C ALA A 291 23.56 -17.01 8.60
N LEU A 292 23.75 -16.98 9.92
CA LEU A 292 24.04 -18.17 10.72
C LEU A 292 22.85 -19.16 10.82
N CYS A 293 21.63 -18.70 10.57
CA CYS A 293 20.46 -19.58 10.46
C CYS A 293 20.43 -20.33 9.12
N MET A 294 20.85 -19.66 8.04
CA MET A 294 20.84 -20.24 6.68
C MET A 294 21.97 -21.23 6.45
N MET A 295 23.12 -21.03 7.11
CA MET A 295 24.27 -21.88 6.95
C MET A 295 24.91 -22.18 8.32
N PRO A 296 25.07 -23.43 8.71
CA PRO A 296 25.64 -23.83 10.00
C PRO A 296 27.16 -23.67 9.98
N LEU A 297 27.64 -22.44 9.99
CA LEU A 297 29.04 -22.07 10.06
C LEU A 297 29.48 -21.78 11.49
N ARG A 298 30.81 -21.79 11.73
CA ARG A 298 31.38 -21.45 13.03
C ARG A 298 31.00 -20.04 13.42
N ARG A 299 30.69 -19.84 14.71
CA ARG A 299 30.31 -18.53 15.26
C ARG A 299 31.37 -17.43 15.05
N GLY A 300 32.65 -17.81 14.88
CA GLY A 300 33.75 -16.89 14.58
C GLY A 300 33.84 -16.39 13.15
N THR A 301 33.07 -16.94 12.20
CA THR A 301 33.13 -16.51 10.80
C THR A 301 32.78 -15.04 10.63
N PRO A 302 33.59 -14.22 9.90
CA PRO A 302 33.33 -12.80 9.69
C PRO A 302 31.98 -12.56 9.00
N SER A 303 31.24 -11.55 9.45
CA SER A 303 29.89 -11.27 8.91
C SER A 303 29.92 -10.89 7.44
N ALA A 304 30.95 -10.18 6.97
CA ALA A 304 31.12 -9.84 5.56
C ALA A 304 31.26 -11.09 4.68
N ALA A 305 32.06 -12.07 5.12
CA ALA A 305 32.22 -13.34 4.40
C ALA A 305 30.87 -14.10 4.29
N LEU A 306 30.10 -14.14 5.40
CA LEU A 306 28.76 -14.74 5.40
C LEU A 306 27.81 -14.06 4.42
N GLN A 307 27.84 -12.74 4.34
CA GLN A 307 27.01 -11.95 3.42
C GLN A 307 27.34 -12.26 1.96
N VAL A 308 28.62 -12.33 1.64
CA VAL A 308 29.08 -12.65 0.26
C VAL A 308 28.72 -14.08 -0.13
N ILE A 309 29.03 -15.07 0.71
CA ILE A 309 28.76 -16.48 0.42
C ILE A 309 27.26 -16.74 0.22
N LEU A 310 26.42 -16.10 1.03
CA LEU A 310 24.98 -16.27 0.99
C LEU A 310 24.28 -15.26 0.05
N ASP A 311 25.04 -14.36 -0.59
CA ASP A 311 24.50 -13.27 -1.39
C ASP A 311 23.38 -12.53 -0.64
N LEU A 312 23.65 -12.16 0.61
CA LEU A 312 22.74 -11.46 1.51
C LEU A 312 23.16 -10.00 1.66
N PRO A 313 22.51 -9.06 0.99
CA PRO A 313 22.79 -7.64 1.20
C PRO A 313 22.57 -7.24 2.67
N PRO A 314 23.31 -6.24 3.18
CA PRO A 314 23.06 -5.67 4.50
C PRO A 314 21.60 -5.23 4.67
N VAL A 315 20.98 -5.60 5.79
CA VAL A 315 19.54 -5.38 6.05
C VAL A 315 19.17 -3.89 6.01
N ASP A 316 20.06 -3.00 6.47
CA ASP A 316 19.85 -1.55 6.41
C ASP A 316 19.78 -1.02 4.97
N LEU A 317 20.58 -1.58 4.04
CA LEU A 317 20.51 -1.25 2.62
C LEU A 317 19.19 -1.74 2.00
N ILE A 318 18.73 -2.94 2.36
CA ILE A 318 17.44 -3.46 1.89
C ILE A 318 16.30 -2.57 2.41
N ILE A 319 16.33 -2.17 3.68
CA ILE A 319 15.34 -1.25 4.25
C ILE A 319 15.37 0.07 3.48
N LYS A 320 16.55 0.63 3.21
CA LYS A 320 16.69 1.87 2.44
C LYS A 320 16.12 1.72 1.02
N GLN A 321 16.45 0.65 0.31
CA GLN A 321 15.93 0.38 -1.03
C GLN A 321 14.40 0.31 -1.03
N LYS A 322 13.80 -0.48 -0.14
CA LYS A 322 12.34 -0.60 -0.02
C LYS A 322 11.68 0.71 0.35
N ALA A 323 12.29 1.49 1.23
CA ALA A 323 11.82 2.81 1.59
C ALA A 323 11.81 3.76 0.40
N LEU A 324 12.89 3.81 -0.38
CA LEU A 324 12.97 4.66 -1.57
C LEU A 324 11.97 4.25 -2.64
N CYS A 325 11.77 2.94 -2.87
CA CYS A 325 10.74 2.45 -3.78
C CYS A 325 9.32 2.85 -3.33
N SER A 326 9.02 2.79 -2.02
CA SER A 326 7.71 3.23 -1.50
C SER A 326 7.54 4.74 -1.58
N MET A 327 8.58 5.51 -1.21
CA MET A 327 8.58 6.97 -1.35
C MET A 327 8.38 7.41 -2.80
N LEU A 328 9.03 6.73 -3.72
CA LEU A 328 8.90 6.98 -5.14
C LEU A 328 7.44 6.83 -5.59
N ARG A 329 6.77 5.73 -5.21
CA ARG A 329 5.34 5.52 -5.50
C ARG A 329 4.45 6.61 -4.90
N ILE A 330 4.73 7.04 -3.66
CA ILE A 330 3.98 8.12 -3.00
C ILE A 330 4.14 9.43 -3.76
N LEU A 331 5.37 9.78 -4.14
CA LEU A 331 5.68 11.02 -4.84
C LEU A 331 5.17 11.03 -6.30
N THR A 332 5.15 9.89 -6.98
CA THR A 332 4.56 9.78 -8.32
C THR A 332 3.05 9.80 -8.31
N HIS A 333 2.43 9.28 -7.27
CA HIS A 333 0.98 9.31 -7.11
C HIS A 333 0.46 10.74 -6.85
N ASP A 334 1.20 11.53 -6.07
CA ASP A 334 0.88 12.93 -5.78
C ASP A 334 2.12 13.80 -6.04
N ARG A 335 2.24 14.30 -7.28
CA ARG A 335 3.38 15.12 -7.72
C ARG A 335 3.50 16.45 -6.96
N SER A 336 2.40 16.98 -6.39
CA SER A 336 2.45 18.18 -5.56
C SER A 336 3.35 18.02 -4.33
N LYS A 337 3.54 16.78 -3.89
CA LYS A 337 4.44 16.46 -2.77
C LYS A 337 5.93 16.59 -3.13
N TRP A 338 6.33 16.70 -4.40
CA TRP A 338 7.71 16.95 -4.76
C TRP A 338 8.14 18.38 -4.45
N ASP A 339 7.26 19.34 -4.67
CA ASP A 339 7.59 20.77 -4.61
C ASP A 339 7.12 21.43 -3.30
N GLY A 340 6.16 20.80 -2.59
CA GLY A 340 5.40 21.43 -1.50
C GLY A 340 5.98 21.31 -0.09
N HIS A 341 6.97 20.46 0.14
CA HIS A 341 7.39 20.14 1.51
C HIS A 341 8.63 20.90 1.98
N GLY A 342 8.32 22.05 2.57
CA GLY A 342 9.07 22.65 3.65
C GLY A 342 10.42 23.25 3.28
N GLU A 343 10.46 24.56 3.31
CA GLU A 343 11.65 25.41 3.34
C GLU A 343 12.72 24.97 4.38
N LYS A 344 12.41 24.03 5.29
CA LYS A 344 13.32 23.58 6.37
C LYS A 344 13.82 22.12 6.28
N GLY A 345 13.49 21.40 5.23
CA GLY A 345 14.22 20.17 4.83
C GLY A 345 14.30 18.99 5.81
N LYS A 346 13.35 18.79 6.74
CA LYS A 346 13.51 17.83 7.85
C LYS A 346 12.51 16.67 7.92
N GLY A 347 11.48 16.59 7.05
CA GLY A 347 10.50 15.51 7.05
C GLY A 347 10.98 14.22 6.37
N HIS A 348 10.24 13.12 6.55
CA HIS A 348 10.55 11.83 5.91
C HIS A 348 10.48 11.91 4.39
N LEU A 349 9.52 12.64 3.80
CA LEU A 349 9.42 12.84 2.35
C LEU A 349 10.62 13.60 1.81
N LYS A 350 11.04 14.66 2.49
CA LYS A 350 12.25 15.42 2.07
C LYS A 350 13.52 14.59 2.17
N TYR A 351 13.63 13.77 3.21
CA TYR A 351 14.71 12.80 3.31
C TYR A 351 14.72 11.86 2.10
N GLY A 352 13.57 11.31 1.72
CA GLY A 352 13.44 10.45 0.54
C GLY A 352 13.80 11.15 -0.76
N GLN A 353 13.33 12.37 -0.96
CA GLN A 353 13.68 13.19 -2.14
C GLN A 353 15.20 13.38 -2.27
N ILE A 354 15.88 13.76 -1.19
CA ILE A 354 17.34 13.94 -1.18
C ILE A 354 18.05 12.63 -1.52
N GLU A 355 17.63 11.51 -0.95
CA GLU A 355 18.24 10.21 -1.24
C GLU A 355 17.95 9.74 -2.67
N LEU A 356 16.78 10.02 -3.24
CA LEU A 356 16.44 9.76 -4.63
C LEU A 356 17.28 10.62 -5.59
N GLN A 357 17.44 11.91 -5.28
CA GLN A 357 18.29 12.82 -6.06
C GLN A 357 19.76 12.38 -6.12
N LYS A 358 20.30 11.81 -5.03
CA LYS A 358 21.66 11.26 -5.02
C LYS A 358 21.88 10.11 -6.00
N ILE A 359 20.84 9.40 -6.38
CA ILE A 359 20.87 8.31 -7.35
C ILE A 359 20.34 8.75 -8.73
N GLY A 360 20.26 10.07 -8.97
CA GLY A 360 19.86 10.64 -10.27
C GLY A 360 18.34 10.70 -10.50
N ILE A 361 17.52 10.34 -9.52
CA ILE A 361 16.05 10.37 -9.66
C ILE A 361 15.53 11.71 -9.15
N ASN A 362 14.89 12.50 -10.01
CA ASN A 362 14.26 13.78 -9.67
C ASN A 362 12.89 13.92 -10.36
N ASN A 363 12.17 15.02 -10.10
CA ASN A 363 10.84 15.26 -10.65
C ASN A 363 10.80 15.28 -12.20
N LYS A 364 11.93 15.62 -12.84
CA LYS A 364 12.06 15.68 -14.32
C LYS A 364 12.43 14.34 -14.95
N THR A 365 12.96 13.37 -14.17
CA THR A 365 13.29 12.02 -14.64
C THR A 365 12.05 11.13 -14.80
N PHE A 366 10.92 11.51 -14.20
CA PHE A 366 9.65 10.92 -14.53
C PHE A 366 9.12 11.62 -15.77
N ASP A 367 9.43 11.04 -16.90
CA ASP A 367 8.68 11.34 -18.11
C ASP A 367 7.19 11.23 -17.82
N ASP A 368 6.41 12.08 -18.53
CA ASP A 368 4.96 11.93 -18.65
C ASP A 368 4.56 10.64 -19.40
N THR A 369 5.44 9.66 -19.48
CA THR A 369 5.04 8.30 -19.71
C THR A 369 4.05 7.97 -18.61
N ASN A 370 2.81 8.39 -18.85
CA ASN A 370 1.65 7.69 -18.34
C ASN A 370 2.04 6.23 -18.49
N ILE A 371 2.52 5.63 -17.37
CA ILE A 371 2.71 4.21 -17.30
C ILE A 371 1.39 3.68 -17.78
N LEU A 372 1.39 3.35 -19.06
CA LEU A 372 0.32 2.72 -19.79
C LEU A 372 -1.00 2.79 -19.01
N SER A 373 -1.71 3.93 -19.06
CA SER A 373 -3.14 3.84 -18.96
C SER A 373 -3.55 3.05 -20.20
N ILE A 374 -3.37 1.74 -20.17
CA ILE A 374 -4.02 0.86 -21.11
C ILE A 374 -5.47 1.22 -20.92
N HIS A 375 -5.98 2.03 -21.83
CA HIS A 375 -7.41 2.30 -21.90
C HIS A 375 -8.03 0.92 -22.03
N LYS A 376 -8.76 0.46 -21.01
CA LYS A 376 -9.47 -0.83 -21.02
C LYS A 376 -10.40 -1.00 -22.24
N ASN A 377 -10.56 0.03 -23.04
CA ASN A 377 -11.31 0.04 -24.26
C ASN A 377 -10.67 -0.75 -25.41
N TYR A 378 -9.37 -1.11 -25.32
CA TYR A 378 -8.71 -1.97 -26.30
C TYR A 378 -8.85 -3.46 -26.01
N VAL A 379 -9.27 -3.85 -24.81
CA VAL A 379 -9.50 -5.25 -24.44
C VAL A 379 -10.96 -5.61 -24.70
N THR A 380 -11.40 -5.49 -25.94
CA THR A 380 -12.79 -5.86 -26.24
C THR A 380 -13.02 -7.35 -26.40
N ASN A 381 -12.00 -8.18 -26.60
CA ASN A 381 -12.18 -9.64 -26.67
C ASN A 381 -10.88 -10.40 -26.40
N LEU A 382 -10.50 -10.57 -25.14
CA LEU A 382 -9.50 -11.58 -24.72
C LEU A 382 -9.95 -13.04 -24.96
N SER A 383 -11.19 -13.25 -25.45
CA SER A 383 -11.68 -14.57 -25.84
C SER A 383 -10.98 -15.20 -27.05
N SER A 384 -10.10 -14.47 -27.73
CA SER A 384 -9.34 -14.93 -28.89
C SER A 384 -7.84 -15.10 -28.66
N PHE A 385 -7.35 -15.04 -27.42
CA PHE A 385 -5.96 -15.42 -27.14
C PHE A 385 -5.81 -16.93 -27.34
N LYS A 386 -5.05 -17.31 -28.37
CA LYS A 386 -4.65 -18.69 -28.63
C LYS A 386 -3.14 -18.81 -28.47
N SER A 387 -2.66 -19.74 -27.66
CA SER A 387 -1.27 -20.14 -27.71
C SER A 387 -1.07 -21.04 -28.94
N GLY A 388 -0.21 -20.62 -29.86
CA GLY A 388 0.08 -21.32 -31.10
C GLY A 388 -0.10 -20.45 -32.35
N VAL A 389 0.33 -20.94 -33.49
CA VAL A 389 0.13 -20.26 -34.77
C VAL A 389 -1.35 -20.33 -35.15
N PRO A 390 -2.03 -19.21 -35.47
CA PRO A 390 -3.44 -19.25 -35.85
C PRO A 390 -3.64 -19.96 -37.20
N ASP A 391 -4.70 -20.75 -37.29
CA ASP A 391 -5.11 -21.48 -38.50
C ASP A 391 -5.59 -20.56 -39.64
N ALA A 392 -5.87 -19.29 -39.36
CA ALA A 392 -6.35 -18.32 -40.34
C ALA A 392 -5.33 -17.18 -40.51
N ILE A 393 -4.96 -16.89 -41.76
CA ILE A 393 -4.12 -15.77 -42.12
C ILE A 393 -4.96 -14.50 -41.96
N SER A 394 -4.53 -13.60 -41.05
CA SER A 394 -5.14 -12.27 -40.91
C SER A 394 -4.66 -11.35 -42.02
N ASP A 395 -5.48 -10.33 -42.35
CA ASP A 395 -5.14 -9.32 -43.39
C ASP A 395 -3.83 -8.59 -43.09
N ILE A 396 -3.55 -8.37 -41.81
CA ILE A 396 -2.32 -7.76 -41.28
C ILE A 396 -1.73 -8.63 -40.17
N GLN A 397 -0.45 -8.86 -40.24
CA GLN A 397 0.35 -9.59 -39.24
C GLN A 397 1.40 -8.66 -38.66
N CYS A 398 1.53 -8.61 -37.34
CA CYS A 398 2.57 -7.84 -36.65
C CYS A 398 3.39 -8.78 -35.79
N TYR A 399 4.70 -8.74 -35.93
CA TYR A 399 5.65 -9.48 -35.13
C TYR A 399 6.36 -8.53 -34.18
N THR A 400 6.44 -8.89 -32.90
CA THR A 400 7.04 -8.06 -31.84
C THR A 400 8.08 -8.85 -31.07
N ASP A 401 9.20 -8.21 -30.74
CA ASP A 401 10.30 -8.79 -29.97
C ASP A 401 10.94 -7.77 -29.04
N GLY A 402 11.42 -8.20 -27.90
CA GLY A 402 12.16 -7.41 -26.93
C GLY A 402 13.46 -8.11 -26.54
N SER A 403 14.60 -7.42 -26.69
CA SER A 403 15.91 -7.99 -26.40
C SER A 403 16.73 -7.17 -25.43
N LYS A 404 17.74 -7.80 -24.82
CA LYS A 404 18.76 -7.13 -24.02
C LYS A 404 20.14 -7.69 -24.37
N LEU A 405 21.00 -6.82 -24.90
CA LEU A 405 22.37 -7.15 -25.28
C LEU A 405 23.33 -6.14 -24.65
N GLU A 406 24.40 -6.62 -24.00
CA GLU A 406 25.45 -5.79 -23.40
C GLU A 406 24.94 -4.66 -22.49
N GLY A 407 23.89 -4.94 -21.70
CA GLY A 407 23.28 -3.98 -20.78
C GLY A 407 22.26 -3.05 -21.44
N LYS A 408 22.19 -2.95 -22.76
CA LYS A 408 21.20 -2.16 -23.49
C LYS A 408 19.95 -3.00 -23.77
N THR A 409 18.79 -2.43 -23.51
CA THR A 409 17.49 -3.05 -23.77
C THR A 409 16.86 -2.37 -24.98
N GLY A 410 16.34 -3.17 -25.89
CA GLY A 410 15.71 -2.65 -27.11
C GLY A 410 14.42 -3.41 -27.43
N TYR A 411 13.60 -2.81 -28.27
CA TYR A 411 12.41 -3.41 -28.84
C TYR A 411 12.45 -3.33 -30.37
N GLY A 412 11.76 -4.25 -31.01
CA GLY A 412 11.56 -4.25 -32.45
C GLY A 412 10.16 -4.74 -32.80
N LEU A 413 9.60 -4.23 -33.87
CA LEU A 413 8.37 -4.74 -34.44
C LEU A 413 8.35 -4.60 -35.96
N GLY A 414 7.64 -5.50 -36.65
CA GLY A 414 7.40 -5.44 -38.06
C GLY A 414 5.97 -5.75 -38.41
N ILE A 415 5.32 -4.94 -39.21
CA ILE A 415 3.93 -5.07 -39.65
C ILE A 415 3.90 -5.48 -41.12
N PHE A 416 3.22 -6.56 -41.43
CA PHE A 416 3.17 -7.19 -42.72
C PHE A 416 1.73 -7.27 -43.27
N LYS A 417 1.60 -7.11 -44.56
CA LYS A 417 0.39 -7.44 -45.33
C LYS A 417 0.78 -8.46 -46.41
N GLY A 418 0.48 -9.74 -46.16
CA GLY A 418 1.08 -10.82 -46.91
C GLY A 418 2.61 -10.81 -46.72
N ASP A 419 3.38 -10.88 -47.82
CA ASP A 419 4.84 -10.84 -47.78
C ASP A 419 5.45 -9.42 -47.80
N THR A 420 4.61 -8.39 -47.74
CA THR A 420 5.05 -7.00 -47.86
C THR A 420 5.11 -6.32 -46.50
N VAL A 421 6.26 -5.77 -46.11
CA VAL A 421 6.39 -4.89 -44.93
C VAL A 421 5.68 -3.60 -45.18
N ILE A 422 4.70 -3.25 -44.37
CA ILE A 422 3.96 -1.98 -44.45
C ILE A 422 4.38 -0.95 -43.42
N ALA A 423 4.96 -1.41 -42.29
CA ALA A 423 5.59 -0.56 -41.30
C ALA A 423 6.54 -1.39 -40.41
N ASP A 424 7.56 -0.75 -39.91
CA ASP A 424 8.44 -1.29 -38.86
C ASP A 424 8.81 -0.19 -37.88
N ASP A 425 9.14 -0.57 -36.66
CA ASP A 425 9.67 0.34 -35.66
C ASP A 425 10.62 -0.42 -34.74
N ASN A 426 11.67 0.26 -34.31
CA ASN A 426 12.62 -0.30 -33.35
C ASN A 426 13.23 0.84 -32.52
N GLY A 427 13.65 0.52 -31.33
CA GLY A 427 14.23 1.52 -30.45
C GLY A 427 15.02 0.95 -29.30
N CYS A 428 15.96 1.75 -28.82
CA CYS A 428 16.71 1.45 -27.61
C CYS A 428 16.03 2.10 -26.42
N ILE A 429 15.87 1.31 -25.34
CA ILE A 429 15.27 1.74 -24.09
C ILE A 429 16.40 1.95 -23.07
N SER A 430 16.08 2.47 -21.89
CA SER A 430 17.06 2.66 -20.81
C SER A 430 17.75 1.34 -20.40
N GLU A 431 19.04 1.42 -20.09
CA GLU A 431 19.85 0.28 -19.60
C GLU A 431 19.27 -0.42 -18.38
N ASN A 432 18.43 0.30 -17.60
CA ASN A 432 17.77 -0.23 -16.41
C ASN A 432 16.45 -0.95 -16.70
N THR A 433 16.03 -1.06 -17.95
CA THR A 433 14.81 -1.77 -18.35
C THR A 433 15.04 -3.28 -18.42
N SER A 434 14.00 -4.04 -18.12
CA SER A 434 14.00 -5.50 -18.29
C SER A 434 13.54 -5.88 -19.70
N VAL A 435 13.89 -7.08 -20.16
CA VAL A 435 13.36 -7.65 -21.41
C VAL A 435 11.83 -7.68 -21.41
N PHE A 436 11.21 -8.02 -20.27
CA PHE A 436 9.76 -8.00 -20.13
C PHE A 436 9.13 -6.61 -20.45
N GLN A 437 9.80 -5.52 -20.03
CA GLN A 437 9.33 -4.17 -20.34
C GLN A 437 9.50 -3.81 -21.81
N SER A 438 10.55 -4.32 -22.48
CA SER A 438 10.72 -4.12 -23.92
C SER A 438 9.71 -4.89 -24.74
N GLU A 439 9.34 -6.10 -24.33
CA GLU A 439 8.28 -6.89 -24.94
C GLU A 439 6.91 -6.18 -24.87
N ILE A 440 6.56 -5.68 -23.69
CA ILE A 440 5.32 -4.89 -23.51
C ILE A 440 5.35 -3.62 -24.39
N LEU A 441 6.49 -2.94 -24.48
CA LEU A 441 6.61 -1.74 -25.28
C LEU A 441 6.49 -2.05 -26.77
N ALA A 442 7.07 -3.16 -27.25
CA ALA A 442 6.93 -3.60 -28.63
C ALA A 442 5.46 -3.86 -28.99
N ILE A 443 4.72 -4.57 -28.14
CA ILE A 443 3.28 -4.80 -28.33
C ILE A 443 2.49 -3.49 -28.31
N HIS A 444 2.83 -2.58 -27.40
CA HIS A 444 2.17 -1.27 -27.32
C HIS A 444 2.39 -0.43 -28.58
N LYS A 445 3.63 -0.36 -29.06
CA LYS A 445 3.98 0.34 -30.30
C LYS A 445 3.30 -0.29 -31.52
N ALA A 446 3.19 -1.61 -31.56
CA ALA A 446 2.42 -2.29 -32.58
C ALA A 446 0.94 -1.86 -32.57
N CYS A 447 0.33 -1.79 -31.40
CA CYS A 447 -1.06 -1.31 -31.24
C CYS A 447 -1.22 0.15 -31.69
N GLU A 448 -0.26 1.04 -31.36
CA GLU A 448 -0.27 2.44 -31.79
C GLU A 448 -0.25 2.56 -33.32
N LEU A 449 0.65 1.84 -33.99
CA LEU A 449 0.79 1.87 -35.46
C LEU A 449 -0.41 1.23 -36.16
N LEU A 450 -1.01 0.23 -35.56
CA LEU A 450 -2.19 -0.46 -36.10
C LEU A 450 -3.51 0.30 -35.90
N TYR A 451 -3.54 1.30 -34.99
CA TYR A 451 -4.75 2.05 -34.66
C TYR A 451 -5.37 2.80 -35.83
N GLY A 452 -4.59 3.17 -36.86
CA GLY A 452 -5.07 3.83 -38.07
C GLY A 452 -5.32 2.91 -39.26
N CYS A 453 -5.11 1.60 -39.12
CA CYS A 453 -5.23 0.66 -40.24
C CYS A 453 -6.67 0.20 -40.43
N ASN A 454 -7.21 0.41 -41.67
CA ASN A 454 -8.55 -0.08 -42.04
C ASN A 454 -8.56 -1.60 -42.36
N ALA A 455 -7.99 -2.41 -41.49
CA ALA A 455 -8.01 -3.87 -41.64
C ALA A 455 -9.13 -4.50 -40.80
N LYS A 456 -9.83 -5.51 -41.36
CA LYS A 456 -10.87 -6.24 -40.63
C LYS A 456 -10.30 -7.16 -39.55
N ASN A 457 -9.16 -7.78 -39.83
CA ASN A 457 -8.49 -8.72 -38.94
C ASN A 457 -6.98 -8.39 -38.85
N VAL A 458 -6.50 -8.21 -37.62
CA VAL A 458 -5.09 -7.98 -37.31
C VAL A 458 -4.65 -9.01 -36.28
N THR A 459 -3.47 -9.61 -36.51
CA THR A 459 -2.89 -10.54 -35.53
C THR A 459 -1.51 -10.02 -35.10
N ILE A 460 -1.28 -9.92 -33.79
CA ILE A 460 0.02 -9.57 -33.21
C ILE A 460 0.63 -10.86 -32.65
N PHE A 461 1.82 -11.18 -33.10
CA PHE A 461 2.62 -12.31 -32.65
C PHE A 461 3.70 -11.82 -31.67
N SER A 462 3.77 -12.41 -30.51
CA SER A 462 4.84 -12.21 -29.53
C SER A 462 5.19 -13.56 -28.92
N ASP A 463 6.46 -13.82 -28.66
CA ASP A 463 6.93 -15.03 -27.97
C ASP A 463 6.87 -14.91 -26.45
N SER A 464 6.59 -13.72 -25.93
CA SER A 464 6.49 -13.44 -24.49
C SER A 464 5.09 -13.69 -23.94
N GLN A 465 4.84 -14.90 -23.46
CA GLN A 465 3.57 -15.23 -22.76
C GLN A 465 3.27 -14.29 -21.60
N ALA A 466 4.30 -13.83 -20.88
CA ALA A 466 4.13 -12.92 -19.75
C ALA A 466 3.70 -11.52 -20.21
N ALA A 467 4.22 -11.02 -21.34
CA ALA A 467 3.86 -9.72 -21.89
C ALA A 467 2.43 -9.73 -22.46
N ILE A 468 2.00 -10.84 -23.03
CA ILE A 468 0.65 -11.00 -23.55
C ILE A 468 -0.39 -11.09 -22.42
N ALA A 469 -0.01 -11.69 -21.28
CA ALA A 469 -0.89 -11.85 -20.12
C ALA A 469 -0.98 -10.60 -19.23
N ALA A 470 -0.09 -9.62 -19.38
CA ALA A 470 -0.02 -8.38 -18.63
C ALA A 470 -0.97 -7.32 -19.18
#